data_a4200eb3a447020753e1e8ee7a4a03ed
#
_entry.id   a4200eb3a447020753e1e8ee7a4a03ed
#
_cell.length_a   1.000
_cell.length_b   1.000
_cell.length_c   1.000
_cell.angle_alpha   90.00
_cell.angle_beta   90.00
_cell.angle_gamma   90.00
#
_symmetry.space_group_name_H-M   'P 1'
#
loop_
_entity.id
_entity.type
_entity.pdbx_description
1 polymer ?
#
loop_
_entity_poly.entity_id
_entity_poly.type
_entity_poly.pdbx_seq_one_letter_code
_entity_poly.pdbx_strand_id
1 'polypeptide(L)'
;MFNLNFDLIKKIEKTFFPFYKNNELKFVFKKLKEDSSNESKVAMFVGGCVRKYLSNEEIDDIDVATSLTTDEIKEKFKNTKFNVIDSGIKHGTVTLVSDKLNLELTTLRKDIKTDGRHAEIEYTDDWQKDSERRDFTINAIYLDINGKIFDPQLGVA
;
A
#
# COMPACT_ATOMS: atom_id res chain seq x y z
N MET A 1 28.51 28.42 13.13
CA MET A 1 27.93 27.72 11.97
C MET A 1 27.23 26.47 12.51
N PHE A 2 25.90 26.48 12.52
CA PHE A 2 25.15 25.33 13.00
C PHE A 2 25.16 24.23 11.94
N ASN A 3 25.95 23.20 12.10
CA ASN A 3 25.75 21.95 11.39
C ASN A 3 24.50 21.29 11.99
N LEU A 4 23.33 21.67 11.47
CA LEU A 4 22.16 20.86 11.74
C LEU A 4 22.46 19.46 11.19
N ASN A 5 22.45 18.48 12.08
CA ASN A 5 22.67 17.10 11.70
C ASN A 5 21.62 16.72 10.65
N PHE A 6 22.07 16.27 9.49
CA PHE A 6 21.21 15.88 8.35
C PHE A 6 20.13 14.86 8.79
N ASP A 7 20.47 13.98 9.72
CA ASP A 7 19.54 13.01 10.29
C ASP A 7 18.43 13.66 11.12
N LEU A 8 18.74 14.76 11.82
CA LEU A 8 17.75 15.51 12.59
C LEU A 8 16.76 16.23 11.66
N ILE A 9 17.26 16.79 10.55
CA ILE A 9 16.39 17.44 9.54
C ILE A 9 15.45 16.41 8.92
N LYS A 10 15.95 15.25 8.49
CA LYS A 10 15.12 14.15 7.97
C LYS A 10 14.09 13.67 8.98
N LYS A 11 14.45 13.59 10.25
CA LYS A 11 13.53 13.19 11.33
C LYS A 11 12.42 14.22 11.56
N ILE A 12 12.76 15.51 11.47
CA ILE A 12 11.79 16.62 11.58
C ILE A 12 10.85 16.60 10.37
N GLU A 13 11.37 16.49 9.15
CA GLU A 13 10.56 16.38 7.93
C GLU A 13 9.61 15.20 8.00
N LYS A 14 10.07 14.04 8.41
CA LYS A 14 9.22 12.85 8.59
C LYS A 14 8.10 13.06 9.59
N THR A 15 8.36 13.77 10.68
CA THR A 15 7.37 14.03 11.73
C THR A 15 6.29 15.01 11.28
N PHE A 16 6.67 16.09 10.57
CA PHE A 16 5.76 17.14 10.14
C PHE A 16 5.17 16.89 8.75
N PHE A 17 5.91 16.24 7.85
CA PHE A 17 5.54 15.99 6.46
C PHE A 17 5.75 14.51 6.07
N PRO A 18 5.10 13.56 6.76
CA PRO A 18 5.20 12.17 6.37
C PRO A 18 4.61 11.95 4.96
N PHE A 19 5.14 10.97 4.23
CA PHE A 19 4.75 10.71 2.84
C PHE A 19 3.24 10.52 2.64
N TYR A 20 2.55 9.91 3.61
CA TYR A 20 1.11 9.65 3.54
C TYR A 20 0.24 10.91 3.66
N LYS A 21 0.81 12.08 3.98
CA LYS A 21 0.12 13.38 3.94
C LYS A 21 0.07 14.01 2.55
N ASN A 22 0.69 13.39 1.55
CA ASN A 22 0.63 13.82 0.16
C ASN A 22 -0.84 13.93 -0.32
N ASN A 23 -1.20 15.05 -0.92
CA ASN A 23 -2.58 15.33 -1.33
C ASN A 23 -3.10 14.37 -2.41
N GLU A 24 -2.24 13.91 -3.31
CA GLU A 24 -2.62 12.93 -4.34
C GLU A 24 -2.89 11.57 -3.73
N LEU A 25 -2.09 11.14 -2.75
CA LEU A 25 -2.34 9.91 -2.01
C LEU A 25 -3.64 9.98 -1.20
N LYS A 26 -3.92 11.11 -0.57
CA LYS A 26 -5.22 11.32 0.11
C LYS A 26 -6.40 11.23 -0.85
N PHE A 27 -6.27 11.80 -2.04
CA PHE A 27 -7.29 11.68 -3.08
C PHE A 27 -7.50 10.21 -3.49
N VAL A 28 -6.42 9.48 -3.76
CA VAL A 28 -6.49 8.05 -4.12
C VAL A 28 -7.19 7.24 -3.03
N PHE A 29 -6.79 7.38 -1.79
CA PHE A 29 -7.40 6.65 -0.67
C PHE A 29 -8.87 7.02 -0.44
N LYS A 30 -9.22 8.30 -0.58
CA LYS A 30 -10.61 8.74 -0.54
C LYS A 30 -11.43 8.07 -1.65
N LYS A 31 -10.90 8.04 -2.86
CA LYS A 31 -11.54 7.44 -4.02
C LYS A 31 -11.77 5.94 -3.85
N LEU A 32 -10.77 5.23 -3.32
CA LEU A 32 -10.88 3.79 -3.03
C LEU A 32 -11.95 3.49 -1.98
N LYS A 33 -12.15 4.37 -1.01
CA LYS A 33 -13.14 4.20 0.07
C LYS A 33 -14.56 4.63 -0.29
N GLU A 34 -14.75 5.37 -1.38
CA GLU A 34 -16.10 5.76 -1.84
C GLU A 34 -16.96 4.51 -2.02
N ASP A 35 -18.23 4.61 -1.57
CA ASP A 35 -19.24 3.54 -1.67
C ASP A 35 -18.94 2.27 -0.85
N SER A 36 -17.88 2.26 -0.03
CA SER A 36 -17.68 1.15 0.89
C SER A 36 -18.61 1.31 2.09
N SER A 37 -19.53 0.37 2.27
CA SER A 37 -20.46 0.31 3.42
C SER A 37 -19.76 -0.06 4.73
N ASN A 38 -18.51 -0.48 4.67
CA ASN A 38 -17.67 -0.82 5.81
C ASN A 38 -16.61 0.24 6.03
N GLU A 39 -16.58 0.83 7.22
CA GLU A 39 -15.44 1.61 7.71
C GLU A 39 -14.16 0.78 7.86
N SER A 40 -14.25 -0.53 7.60
CA SER A 40 -13.11 -1.44 7.58
C SER A 40 -12.08 -1.00 6.55
N LYS A 41 -10.85 -1.23 6.85
CA LYS A 41 -9.67 -0.92 6.06
C LYS A 41 -9.86 -1.36 4.59
N VAL A 42 -10.10 -0.43 3.68
CA VAL A 42 -10.25 -0.71 2.24
C VAL A 42 -8.91 -0.70 1.53
N ALA A 43 -8.01 0.15 1.98
CA ALA A 43 -6.67 0.30 1.42
C ALA A 43 -5.67 0.69 2.50
N MET A 44 -4.46 0.16 2.40
CA MET A 44 -3.32 0.51 3.25
C MET A 44 -2.02 0.42 2.45
N PHE A 45 -1.05 1.27 2.80
CA PHE A 45 0.33 1.12 2.34
C PHE A 45 0.93 -0.17 2.90
N VAL A 46 1.79 -0.81 2.15
CA VAL A 46 2.42 -2.08 2.53
C VAL A 46 3.81 -2.24 1.93
N GLY A 47 4.59 -3.15 2.47
CA GLY A 47 5.86 -3.57 1.89
C GLY A 47 7.00 -2.57 2.04
N GLY A 48 7.78 -2.39 0.97
CA GLY A 48 9.00 -1.60 1.00
C GLY A 48 8.83 -0.16 1.42
N CYS A 49 7.75 0.51 1.02
CA CYS A 49 7.51 1.91 1.39
C CYS A 49 7.24 2.07 2.90
N VAL A 50 6.52 1.14 3.52
CA VAL A 50 6.29 1.15 4.97
C VAL A 50 7.58 0.85 5.72
N ARG A 51 8.33 -0.15 5.30
CA ARG A 51 9.64 -0.47 5.87
C ARG A 51 10.59 0.72 5.83
N LYS A 52 10.74 1.35 4.67
CA LYS A 52 11.59 2.53 4.48
C LYS A 52 11.12 3.71 5.33
N TYR A 53 9.82 3.92 5.42
CA TYR A 53 9.26 4.95 6.30
C TYR A 53 9.65 4.71 7.77
N LEU A 54 9.51 3.49 8.27
CA LEU A 54 9.86 3.13 9.64
C LEU A 54 11.38 3.24 9.91
N SER A 55 12.20 2.95 8.90
CA SER A 55 13.67 3.02 8.98
C SER A 55 14.27 4.40 8.65
N ASN A 56 13.45 5.43 8.45
CA ASN A 56 13.90 6.76 8.01
C ASN A 56 14.62 6.79 6.65
N GLU A 57 14.38 5.82 5.81
CA GLU A 57 14.93 5.78 4.45
C GLU A 57 14.06 6.58 3.49
N GLU A 58 14.64 6.97 2.35
CA GLU A 58 13.92 7.63 1.26
C GLU A 58 12.95 6.65 0.60
N ILE A 59 11.71 7.12 0.37
CA ILE A 59 10.65 6.31 -0.24
C ILE A 59 10.60 6.62 -1.73
N ASP A 60 10.81 5.61 -2.56
CA ASP A 60 10.81 5.67 -4.02
C ASP A 60 9.57 5.02 -4.62
N ASP A 61 9.26 3.79 -4.23
CA ASP A 61 8.13 3.02 -4.73
C ASP A 61 7.03 2.93 -3.67
N ILE A 62 5.79 3.16 -4.08
CA ILE A 62 4.63 3.10 -3.20
C ILE A 62 3.75 1.93 -3.59
N ASP A 63 3.59 0.99 -2.66
CA ASP A 63 2.72 -0.16 -2.78
C ASP A 63 1.53 -0.01 -1.85
N VAL A 64 0.34 -0.26 -2.39
CA VAL A 64 -0.92 -0.22 -1.66
C VAL A 64 -1.63 -1.56 -1.80
N ALA A 65 -2.00 -2.15 -0.69
CA ALA A 65 -2.89 -3.31 -0.66
C ALA A 65 -4.33 -2.84 -0.51
N THR A 66 -5.25 -3.50 -1.18
CA THR A 66 -6.67 -3.14 -1.17
C THR A 66 -7.58 -4.37 -1.21
N SER A 67 -8.74 -4.26 -0.58
CA SER A 67 -9.80 -5.26 -0.69
C SER A 67 -10.57 -5.21 -2.01
N LEU A 68 -10.38 -4.13 -2.80
CA LEU A 68 -11.04 -3.96 -4.09
C LEU A 68 -10.39 -4.83 -5.17
N THR A 69 -11.21 -5.32 -6.08
CA THR A 69 -10.74 -6.00 -7.29
C THR A 69 -10.14 -5.01 -8.29
N THR A 70 -9.35 -5.51 -9.24
CA THR A 70 -8.77 -4.67 -10.30
C THR A 70 -9.85 -3.99 -11.15
N ASP A 71 -10.97 -4.64 -11.39
CA ASP A 71 -12.09 -4.07 -12.15
C ASP A 71 -12.78 -2.93 -11.38
N GLU A 72 -12.98 -3.09 -10.07
CA GLU A 72 -13.50 -2.03 -9.21
C GLU A 72 -12.57 -0.81 -9.17
N ILE A 73 -11.25 -1.05 -9.11
CA ILE A 73 -10.25 0.03 -9.17
C ILE A 73 -10.34 0.79 -10.50
N LYS A 74 -10.38 0.07 -11.63
CA LYS A 74 -10.52 0.67 -12.97
C LYS A 74 -11.77 1.53 -13.06
N GLU A 75 -12.90 1.05 -12.60
CA GLU A 75 -14.15 1.80 -12.64
C GLU A 75 -14.09 3.08 -11.79
N LYS A 76 -13.54 3.00 -10.58
CA LYS A 76 -13.41 4.14 -9.67
C LYS A 76 -12.52 5.26 -10.22
N PHE A 77 -11.49 4.93 -11.00
CA PHE A 77 -10.53 5.91 -11.52
C PHE A 77 -10.77 6.32 -12.98
N LYS A 78 -11.79 5.79 -13.63
CA LYS A 78 -12.11 5.98 -15.04
C LYS A 78 -12.19 7.43 -15.50
N ASN A 79 -12.78 8.32 -14.70
CA ASN A 79 -12.97 9.74 -15.02
C ASN A 79 -12.09 10.65 -14.15
N THR A 80 -10.93 10.16 -13.74
CA THR A 80 -9.96 10.92 -12.95
C THR A 80 -8.71 11.23 -13.78
N LYS A 81 -7.81 12.02 -13.23
CA LYS A 81 -6.49 12.30 -13.82
C LYS A 81 -5.53 11.10 -13.82
N PHE A 82 -5.90 10.00 -13.14
CA PHE A 82 -5.08 8.80 -13.08
C PHE A 82 -5.35 7.87 -14.25
N ASN A 83 -4.28 7.39 -14.88
CA ASN A 83 -4.35 6.26 -15.78
C ASN A 83 -4.16 4.96 -14.99
N VAL A 84 -4.97 3.96 -15.28
CA VAL A 84 -4.87 2.64 -14.67
C VAL A 84 -4.20 1.70 -15.67
N ILE A 85 -3.04 1.18 -15.31
CA ILE A 85 -2.24 0.29 -16.16
C ILE A 85 -2.25 -1.11 -15.57
N ASP A 86 -2.53 -2.11 -16.39
CA ASP A 86 -2.47 -3.51 -16.01
C ASP A 86 -1.00 -3.96 -15.89
N SER A 87 -0.44 -3.87 -14.71
CA SER A 87 0.96 -4.23 -14.45
C SER A 87 1.15 -5.68 -14.00
N GLY A 88 0.09 -6.34 -13.58
CA GLY A 88 0.13 -7.72 -13.11
C GLY A 88 -1.27 -8.27 -12.84
N ILE A 89 -2.15 -8.19 -13.84
CA ILE A 89 -3.57 -8.60 -13.70
C ILE A 89 -3.73 -10.03 -13.22
N LYS A 90 -2.86 -10.94 -13.65
CA LYS A 90 -2.86 -12.34 -13.20
C LYS A 90 -2.60 -12.48 -11.70
N HIS A 91 -2.00 -11.46 -11.09
CA HIS A 91 -1.69 -11.39 -9.67
C HIS A 91 -2.55 -10.37 -8.91
N GLY A 92 -3.55 -9.78 -9.59
CA GLY A 92 -4.42 -8.77 -9.00
C GLY A 92 -3.76 -7.43 -8.78
N THR A 93 -2.80 -7.03 -9.61
CA THR A 93 -2.05 -5.78 -9.49
C THR A 93 -2.32 -4.85 -10.66
N VAL A 94 -2.60 -3.59 -10.36
CA VAL A 94 -2.66 -2.49 -11.32
C VAL A 94 -1.78 -1.34 -10.85
N THR A 95 -1.30 -0.54 -11.79
CA THR A 95 -0.54 0.68 -11.48
C THR A 95 -1.39 1.91 -11.78
N LEU A 96 -1.53 2.80 -10.80
CA LEU A 96 -2.11 4.12 -10.98
C LEU A 96 -1.00 5.11 -11.33
N VAL A 97 -1.15 5.82 -12.42
CA VAL A 97 -0.16 6.79 -12.92
C VAL A 97 -0.81 8.15 -13.13
N SER A 98 -0.22 9.20 -12.54
CA SER A 98 -0.49 10.59 -12.85
C SER A 98 0.83 11.31 -13.13
N ASP A 99 0.77 12.61 -13.44
CA ASP A 99 1.99 13.42 -13.67
C ASP A 99 2.93 13.47 -12.45
N LYS A 100 2.38 13.29 -11.25
CA LYS A 100 3.10 13.47 -9.98
C LYS A 100 3.23 12.18 -9.17
N LEU A 101 2.48 11.15 -9.49
CA LEU A 101 2.38 9.96 -8.66
C LEU A 101 2.31 8.70 -9.51
N ASN A 102 3.07 7.71 -9.08
CA ASN A 102 3.03 6.35 -9.61
C ASN A 102 2.97 5.39 -8.43
N LEU A 103 1.91 4.60 -8.36
CA LEU A 103 1.75 3.63 -7.28
C LEU A 103 1.12 2.32 -7.74
N GLU A 104 1.52 1.22 -7.13
CA GLU A 104 0.92 -0.08 -7.36
C GLU A 104 -0.21 -0.36 -6.37
N LEU A 105 -1.32 -0.86 -6.89
CA LEU A 105 -2.45 -1.35 -6.12
C LEU A 105 -2.58 -2.86 -6.32
N THR A 106 -2.50 -3.61 -5.24
CA THR A 106 -2.64 -5.07 -5.27
C THR A 106 -3.83 -5.50 -4.41
N THR A 107 -4.71 -6.30 -5.01
CA THR A 107 -5.84 -6.89 -4.29
C THR A 107 -5.33 -7.89 -3.24
N LEU A 108 -5.91 -7.83 -2.04
CA LEU A 108 -5.62 -8.79 -0.98
C LEU A 108 -5.85 -10.22 -1.46
N ARG A 109 -4.93 -11.09 -1.15
CA ARG A 109 -4.98 -12.50 -1.57
C ARG A 109 -4.42 -13.44 -0.51
N LYS A 110 -4.85 -14.68 -0.57
CA LYS A 110 -4.25 -15.79 0.15
C LYS A 110 -3.73 -16.83 -0.84
N ASP A 111 -2.66 -17.49 -0.48
CA ASP A 111 -2.14 -18.59 -1.27
C ASP A 111 -2.94 -19.88 -0.96
N ILE A 112 -3.41 -20.55 -2.02
CA ILE A 112 -3.96 -21.90 -1.90
C ILE A 112 -2.84 -22.88 -2.19
N LYS A 113 -2.61 -23.82 -1.30
CA LYS A 113 -1.66 -24.92 -1.53
C LYS A 113 -2.21 -25.85 -2.60
N THR A 114 -1.65 -25.78 -3.79
CA THR A 114 -1.79 -26.80 -4.82
C THR A 114 -0.52 -27.64 -4.95
N ASP A 115 -0.60 -28.80 -5.59
CA ASP A 115 0.43 -29.83 -5.70
C ASP A 115 1.78 -29.36 -6.27
N GLY A 116 2.50 -28.50 -5.59
CA GLY A 116 3.94 -28.26 -5.71
C GLY A 116 4.42 -27.50 -6.97
N ARG A 117 3.61 -27.19 -7.97
CA ARG A 117 4.06 -26.53 -9.21
C ARG A 117 3.29 -25.28 -9.64
N HIS A 118 2.08 -25.06 -9.16
CA HIS A 118 1.27 -23.87 -9.44
C HIS A 118 0.65 -23.37 -8.14
N ALA A 119 1.17 -22.24 -7.64
CA ALA A 119 0.49 -21.50 -6.58
C ALA A 119 -0.78 -20.87 -7.16
N GLU A 120 -1.95 -21.43 -6.84
CA GLU A 120 -3.21 -20.75 -7.06
C GLU A 120 -3.39 -19.67 -6.02
N ILE A 121 -3.80 -18.49 -6.45
CA ILE A 121 -4.15 -17.39 -5.57
C ILE A 121 -5.66 -17.26 -5.48
N GLU A 122 -6.17 -16.99 -4.29
CA GLU A 122 -7.56 -16.64 -4.05
C GLU A 122 -7.61 -15.23 -3.47
N TYR A 123 -8.43 -14.35 -4.03
CA TYR A 123 -8.65 -13.02 -3.48
C TYR A 123 -9.41 -13.10 -2.17
N THR A 124 -9.10 -12.21 -1.25
CA THR A 124 -9.71 -12.14 0.08
C THR A 124 -9.90 -10.68 0.49
N ASP A 125 -10.77 -10.44 1.45
CA ASP A 125 -10.89 -9.17 2.18
C ASP A 125 -10.24 -9.25 3.58
N ASP A 126 -9.64 -10.38 3.91
CA ASP A 126 -9.00 -10.66 5.19
C ASP A 126 -7.53 -10.22 5.18
N TRP A 127 -7.23 -9.12 5.85
CA TRP A 127 -5.90 -8.55 5.98
C TRP A 127 -4.91 -9.47 6.69
N GLN A 128 -5.38 -10.27 7.66
CA GLN A 128 -4.55 -11.24 8.35
C GLN A 128 -4.05 -12.32 7.39
N LYS A 129 -4.93 -12.86 6.55
CA LYS A 129 -4.58 -13.86 5.55
C LYS A 129 -3.63 -13.34 4.48
N ASP A 130 -3.82 -12.10 4.02
CA ASP A 130 -2.87 -11.46 3.10
C ASP A 130 -1.48 -11.31 3.73
N SER A 131 -1.42 -10.96 5.01
CA SER A 131 -0.15 -10.82 5.73
C SER A 131 0.61 -12.13 5.88
N GLU A 132 -0.10 -13.24 6.06
CA GLU A 132 0.49 -14.58 6.28
C GLU A 132 1.25 -15.12 5.06
N ARG A 133 0.85 -14.71 3.84
CA ARG A 133 1.52 -15.14 2.60
C ARG A 133 2.80 -14.37 2.28
N ARG A 134 3.05 -13.25 2.96
CA ARG A 134 4.19 -12.38 2.65
C ARG A 134 5.48 -12.96 3.22
N ASP A 135 6.52 -12.97 2.39
CA ASP A 135 7.87 -13.30 2.82
C ASP A 135 8.34 -12.21 3.79
N PHE A 136 8.95 -12.60 4.87
CA PHE A 136 9.42 -11.72 5.94
C PHE A 136 8.31 -10.88 6.60
N THR A 137 8.23 -10.94 7.91
CA THR A 137 7.24 -10.21 8.71
C THR A 137 7.33 -8.69 8.55
N ILE A 138 8.50 -8.14 8.26
CA ILE A 138 8.72 -6.73 8.00
C ILE A 138 8.02 -6.24 6.71
N ASN A 139 7.77 -7.12 5.75
CA ASN A 139 7.03 -6.81 4.53
C ASN A 139 5.50 -6.99 4.69
N ALA A 140 5.06 -7.45 5.86
CA ALA A 140 3.67 -7.62 6.24
C ALA A 140 3.18 -6.53 7.22
N ILE A 141 3.86 -5.40 7.26
CA ILE A 141 3.45 -4.22 8.03
C ILE A 141 2.65 -3.31 7.12
N TYR A 142 1.48 -2.93 7.58
CA TYR A 142 0.57 -2.03 6.87
C TYR A 142 0.48 -0.68 7.57
N LEU A 143 0.30 0.37 6.79
CA LEU A 143 0.13 1.74 7.26
C LEU A 143 -1.10 2.35 6.60
N ASP A 144 -2.03 2.88 7.39
CA ASP A 144 -3.18 3.57 6.83
C ASP A 144 -2.86 5.01 6.42
N ILE A 145 -3.79 5.67 5.74
CA ILE A 145 -3.62 7.05 5.29
C ILE A 145 -3.51 8.07 6.43
N ASN A 146 -3.85 7.69 7.64
CA ASN A 146 -3.74 8.52 8.83
C ASN A 146 -2.44 8.25 9.63
N GLY A 147 -1.61 7.34 9.14
CA GLY A 147 -0.35 6.99 9.81
C GLY A 147 -0.48 5.92 10.89
N LYS A 148 -1.62 5.25 10.99
CA LYS A 148 -1.82 4.14 11.91
C LYS A 148 -1.23 2.84 11.35
N ILE A 149 -0.44 2.17 12.17
CA ILE A 149 0.19 0.89 11.81
C ILE A 149 -0.74 -0.28 12.13
N PHE A 150 -0.79 -1.23 11.22
CA PHE A 150 -1.36 -2.56 11.42
C PHE A 150 -0.28 -3.60 11.13
N ASP A 151 0.13 -4.34 12.16
CA ASP A 151 1.28 -5.26 12.12
C ASP A 151 0.90 -6.65 12.66
N PRO A 152 0.12 -7.42 11.89
CA PRO A 152 -0.41 -8.70 12.36
C PRO A 152 0.65 -9.79 12.52
N GLN A 153 1.81 -9.66 11.88
CA GLN A 153 2.92 -10.62 11.93
C GLN A 153 4.09 -10.17 12.82
N LEU A 154 3.90 -9.10 13.59
CA LEU A 154 4.91 -8.53 14.50
C LEU A 154 6.24 -8.17 13.82
N GLY A 155 6.18 -7.59 12.62
CA GLY A 155 7.35 -7.23 11.83
C GLY A 155 8.14 -6.04 12.40
N VAL A 156 7.52 -5.22 13.25
CA VAL A 156 8.16 -4.07 13.95
C VAL A 156 8.94 -4.51 15.18
N ALA A 157 8.61 -5.65 15.71
CA ALA A 157 9.25 -6.17 16.92
C ALA A 157 10.75 -6.45 16.76
#